data_f1b64387e4aa09372e6d8387bc2ddcf7
#
_entry.id   f1b64387e4aa09372e6d8387bc2ddcf7
#
_cell.length_a   1.000
_cell.length_b   1.000
_cell.length_c   1.000
_cell.angle_alpha   90.00
_cell.angle_beta   90.00
_cell.angle_gamma   90.00
#
_symmetry.space_group_name_H-M   'P 1'
#
loop_
_entity.id
_entity.type
_entity.pdbx_description
1 polymer ?
#
loop_
_entity_poly.entity_id
_entity_poly.type
_entity_poly.pdbx_seq_one_letter_code
_entity_poly.pdbx_strand_id
1 'polypeptide(L)'
;MQSVVRIGEVSKVNYDKGTIEVAYKDRDDSVTDEICMVSNNLYRMPVVGQMACVLHNSADQEMGTCIGTFWNDDNKPPGGKEGLYRYDYNDKQGVAYESYDGKSGDYEEKIDGNVT
;
A
#
# COMPACT_ATOMS: atom_id res chain seq x y z
N MET A 1 -22.25 -0.11 -17.46
CA MET A 1 -21.91 0.34 -16.10
C MET A 1 -20.41 0.55 -15.99
N GLN A 2 -19.99 1.66 -15.50
CA GLN A 2 -18.57 1.92 -15.28
C GLN A 2 -18.13 1.39 -13.92
N SER A 3 -16.89 0.86 -13.89
CA SER A 3 -16.34 0.34 -12.65
C SER A 3 -16.00 1.49 -11.70
N VAL A 4 -16.38 1.34 -10.43
CA VAL A 4 -16.02 2.30 -9.37
C VAL A 4 -14.75 1.86 -8.63
N VAL A 5 -14.28 0.65 -8.86
CA VAL A 5 -13.05 0.12 -8.28
C VAL A 5 -12.03 -0.03 -9.39
N ARG A 6 -10.84 0.54 -9.21
CA ARG A 6 -9.81 0.52 -10.23
C ARG A 6 -8.45 0.24 -9.61
N ILE A 7 -7.59 -0.35 -10.43
CA ILE A 7 -6.20 -0.63 -10.07
C ILE A 7 -5.31 0.22 -10.96
N GLY A 8 -4.40 0.96 -10.36
CA GLY A 8 -3.46 1.81 -11.08
C GLY A 8 -2.12 1.92 -10.36
N GLU A 9 -1.19 2.60 -11.00
CA GLU A 9 0.15 2.77 -10.47
C GLU A 9 0.25 4.12 -9.75
N VAL A 10 0.81 4.11 -8.54
CA VAL A 10 1.06 5.35 -7.80
C VAL A 10 2.10 6.17 -8.56
N SER A 11 1.72 7.36 -8.98
CA SER A 11 2.60 8.26 -9.75
C SER A 11 3.17 9.39 -8.91
N LYS A 12 2.49 9.79 -7.84
CA LYS A 12 2.95 10.87 -6.97
C LYS A 12 2.37 10.66 -5.57
N VAL A 13 3.17 11.02 -4.56
CA VAL A 13 2.74 10.93 -3.15
C VAL A 13 2.90 12.30 -2.49
N ASN A 14 1.87 12.78 -1.83
CA ASN A 14 1.93 13.95 -0.97
C ASN A 14 1.93 13.48 0.48
N TYR A 15 3.10 13.39 1.06
CA TYR A 15 3.27 12.81 2.39
C TYR A 15 2.64 13.65 3.50
N ASP A 16 2.62 14.96 3.29
CA ASP A 16 2.06 15.89 4.29
C ASP A 16 0.54 15.83 4.36
N LYS A 17 -0.10 15.66 3.21
CA LYS A 17 -1.56 15.61 3.12
C LYS A 17 -2.14 14.21 3.21
N GLY A 18 -1.32 13.18 3.05
CA GLY A 18 -1.81 11.80 2.98
C GLY A 18 -2.58 11.48 1.70
N THR A 19 -2.19 12.12 0.60
CA THR A 19 -2.84 11.91 -0.70
C THR A 19 -1.86 11.35 -1.72
N ILE A 20 -2.42 10.77 -2.78
CA ILE A 20 -1.64 10.24 -3.90
C ILE A 20 -2.30 10.62 -5.22
N GLU A 21 -1.53 10.53 -6.31
CA GLU A 21 -2.05 10.54 -7.66
C GLU A 21 -1.77 9.19 -8.28
N VAL A 22 -2.74 8.67 -9.03
CA VAL A 22 -2.68 7.33 -9.61
C VAL A 22 -2.82 7.40 -11.12
N ALA A 23 -1.92 6.70 -11.83
CA ALA A 23 -1.95 6.60 -13.28
C ALA A 23 -2.63 5.31 -13.70
N TYR A 24 -3.57 5.43 -14.63
CA TYR A 24 -4.30 4.28 -15.19
C TYR A 24 -3.81 4.03 -16.62
N LYS A 25 -2.95 3.05 -16.79
CA LYS A 25 -2.35 2.74 -18.09
C LYS A 25 -3.36 2.23 -19.11
N ASP A 26 -4.41 1.59 -18.65
CA ASP A 26 -5.50 1.11 -19.49
C ASP A 26 -6.40 2.24 -20.01
N ARG A 27 -6.12 3.48 -19.62
CA ARG A 27 -6.85 4.67 -20.04
C ARG A 27 -5.91 5.77 -20.51
N ASP A 28 -4.99 5.42 -21.39
CA ASP A 28 -4.03 6.34 -22.00
C ASP A 28 -3.17 7.06 -20.95
N ASP A 29 -2.79 6.34 -19.89
CA ASP A 29 -1.98 6.88 -18.80
C ASP A 29 -2.62 8.10 -18.13
N SER A 30 -3.95 8.16 -18.12
CA SER A 30 -4.64 9.23 -17.40
C SER A 30 -4.28 9.19 -15.92
N VAL A 31 -4.05 10.36 -15.33
CA VAL A 31 -3.65 10.49 -13.93
C VAL A 31 -4.78 11.17 -13.16
N THR A 32 -5.07 10.66 -11.98
CA THR A 32 -6.08 11.25 -11.10
C THR A 32 -5.59 12.57 -10.52
N ASP A 33 -6.53 13.37 -10.02
CA ASP A 33 -6.19 14.42 -9.06
C ASP A 33 -5.73 13.77 -7.75
N GLU A 34 -5.37 14.57 -6.77
CA GLU A 34 -5.03 14.04 -5.44
C GLU A 34 -6.23 13.29 -4.85
N ILE A 35 -6.01 12.04 -4.49
CA ILE A 35 -7.00 11.21 -3.81
C ILE A 35 -6.46 10.81 -2.44
N CYS A 36 -7.35 10.68 -1.46
CA CYS A 36 -6.95 10.38 -0.09
C CYS A 36 -6.58 8.91 0.10
N MET A 37 -5.59 8.67 0.94
CA MET A 37 -5.32 7.33 1.46
C MET A 37 -6.26 7.03 2.63
N VAL A 38 -6.71 5.78 2.73
CA VAL A 38 -7.39 5.31 3.93
C VAL A 38 -6.41 5.35 5.10
N SER A 39 -6.84 5.81 6.27
CA SER A 39 -5.90 6.04 7.38
C SER A 39 -6.05 5.05 8.54
N ASN A 40 -7.26 4.86 9.04
CA ASN A 40 -7.50 4.07 10.26
C ASN A 40 -6.54 4.46 11.41
N ASN A 41 -6.14 5.73 11.47
CA ASN A 41 -5.16 6.27 12.43
C ASN A 41 -3.76 5.65 12.29
N LEU A 42 -3.49 4.99 11.20
CA LEU A 42 -2.18 4.46 10.87
C LEU A 42 -1.60 5.25 9.71
N TYR A 43 -0.48 5.91 9.93
CA TYR A 43 0.20 6.59 8.85
C TYR A 43 1.13 5.64 8.13
N ARG A 44 0.80 5.31 6.92
CA ARG A 44 1.67 4.55 6.02
C ARG A 44 1.30 4.89 4.58
N MET A 45 2.23 5.50 3.87
CA MET A 45 2.00 5.91 2.48
C MET A 45 2.60 4.88 1.53
N PRO A 46 2.00 4.69 0.37
CA PRO A 46 2.60 3.85 -0.67
C PRO A 46 3.82 4.54 -1.28
N VAL A 47 4.59 3.78 -2.04
CA VAL A 47 5.75 4.26 -2.77
C VAL A 47 5.38 4.45 -4.23
N VAL A 48 5.91 5.48 -4.86
CA VAL A 48 5.76 5.70 -6.31
C VAL A 48 6.17 4.42 -7.05
N GLY A 49 5.34 3.98 -7.97
CA GLY A 49 5.54 2.77 -8.74
C GLY A 49 4.77 1.57 -8.23
N GLN A 50 4.27 1.60 -6.99
CA GLN A 50 3.45 0.51 -6.48
C GLN A 50 2.06 0.53 -7.12
N MET A 51 1.47 -0.65 -7.25
CA MET A 51 0.09 -0.78 -7.71
C MET A 51 -0.85 -0.58 -6.54
N ALA A 52 -1.89 0.21 -6.76
CA ALA A 52 -2.85 0.58 -5.73
C ALA A 52 -4.27 0.28 -6.17
N CYS A 53 -5.10 -0.07 -5.21
CA CYS A 53 -6.53 -0.27 -5.41
C CYS A 53 -7.27 0.99 -4.98
N VAL A 54 -8.05 1.58 -5.88
CA VAL A 54 -8.73 2.85 -5.67
C VAL A 54 -10.23 2.66 -5.80
N LEU A 55 -10.95 3.19 -4.84
CA LEU A 55 -12.41 3.23 -4.84
C LEU A 55 -12.84 4.64 -5.26
N HIS A 56 -13.46 4.75 -6.43
CA HIS A 56 -13.91 6.02 -6.97
C HIS A 56 -15.36 6.32 -6.60
N ASN A 57 -15.69 7.59 -6.50
CA ASN A 57 -17.06 8.04 -6.35
C ASN A 57 -17.75 7.96 -7.72
N SER A 58 -18.58 6.95 -7.92
CA SER A 58 -19.28 6.72 -9.17
C SER A 58 -18.31 6.66 -10.38
N ALA A 59 -18.68 7.25 -11.49
CA ALA A 59 -17.86 7.25 -12.71
C ALA A 59 -16.77 8.33 -12.71
N ASP A 60 -16.74 9.20 -11.72
CA ASP A 60 -15.76 10.27 -11.65
C ASP A 60 -14.43 9.73 -11.16
N GLN A 61 -13.45 9.70 -12.06
CA GLN A 61 -12.12 9.15 -11.78
C GLN A 61 -11.19 10.12 -11.06
N GLU A 62 -11.60 11.38 -10.95
CA GLU A 62 -10.80 12.38 -10.25
C GLU A 62 -11.01 12.32 -8.74
N MET A 63 -12.12 11.75 -8.31
CA MET A 63 -12.50 11.66 -6.89
C MET A 63 -12.49 10.23 -6.43
N GLY A 64 -11.90 9.98 -5.28
CA GLY A 64 -11.86 8.64 -4.74
C GLY A 64 -11.00 8.51 -3.50
N THR A 65 -10.89 7.28 -3.02
CA THR A 65 -10.06 6.93 -1.88
C THR A 65 -9.23 5.70 -2.23
N CYS A 66 -7.93 5.77 -1.99
CA CYS A 66 -7.07 4.60 -2.14
C CYS A 66 -7.20 3.73 -0.90
N ILE A 67 -7.55 2.46 -1.10
CA ILE A 67 -7.70 1.51 0.01
C ILE A 67 -6.43 0.70 0.28
N GLY A 68 -5.40 0.88 -0.52
CA GLY A 68 -4.09 0.33 -0.26
C GLY A 68 -3.42 -0.29 -1.46
N THR A 69 -2.25 -0.85 -1.20
CA THR A 69 -1.49 -1.66 -2.15
C THR A 69 -1.77 -3.14 -1.89
N PHE A 70 -1.28 -4.00 -2.76
CA PHE A 70 -1.55 -5.43 -2.64
C PHE A 70 -0.33 -6.24 -3.11
N TRP A 71 -0.30 -7.51 -2.74
CA TRP A 71 0.76 -8.41 -3.20
C TRP A 71 0.59 -8.74 -4.67
N ASN A 72 1.70 -8.72 -5.40
CA ASN A 72 1.75 -9.11 -6.81
C ASN A 72 3.17 -9.56 -7.15
N ASP A 73 3.46 -9.81 -8.44
CA ASP A 73 4.78 -10.32 -8.85
C ASP A 73 5.92 -9.33 -8.56
N ASP A 74 5.60 -8.04 -8.51
CA ASP A 74 6.59 -6.99 -8.24
C ASP A 74 6.60 -6.53 -6.78
N ASN A 75 5.67 -7.02 -5.98
CA ASN A 75 5.52 -6.68 -4.57
C ASN A 75 5.13 -7.93 -3.80
N LYS A 76 6.12 -8.78 -3.55
CA LYS A 76 5.90 -10.09 -2.92
C LYS A 76 5.95 -10.00 -1.40
N PRO A 77 5.16 -10.85 -0.71
CA PRO A 77 5.24 -10.89 0.75
C PRO A 77 6.60 -11.45 1.19
N PRO A 78 7.16 -10.96 2.30
CA PRO A 78 8.44 -11.43 2.80
C PRO A 78 8.29 -12.79 3.49
N GLY A 79 8.77 -13.85 2.84
CA GLY A 79 8.78 -15.19 3.43
C GLY A 79 7.40 -15.74 3.75
N GLY A 80 6.39 -15.37 2.96
CA GLY A 80 5.02 -15.77 3.23
C GLY A 80 4.84 -17.28 3.33
N LYS A 81 4.13 -17.73 4.37
CA LYS A 81 3.80 -19.12 4.61
C LYS A 81 2.60 -19.24 5.54
N GLU A 82 2.03 -20.42 5.59
CA GLU A 82 0.90 -20.69 6.47
C GLU A 82 1.26 -20.45 7.93
N GLY A 83 0.40 -19.76 8.66
CA GLY A 83 0.59 -19.49 10.08
C GLY A 83 1.46 -18.29 10.39
N LEU A 84 2.03 -17.64 9.37
CA LEU A 84 2.88 -16.46 9.59
C LEU A 84 2.05 -15.20 9.70
N TYR A 85 2.29 -14.45 10.77
CA TYR A 85 1.90 -13.05 10.92
C TYR A 85 3.17 -12.21 10.87
N ARG A 86 3.19 -11.17 10.01
CA ARG A 86 4.37 -10.32 9.90
C ARG A 86 3.99 -8.90 9.51
N TYR A 87 4.65 -7.93 10.12
CA TYR A 87 4.50 -6.51 9.80
C TYR A 87 5.88 -5.89 9.60
N ASP A 88 6.14 -5.41 8.39
CA ASP A 88 7.39 -4.70 8.07
C ASP A 88 7.15 -3.20 8.19
N TYR A 89 7.99 -2.52 8.97
CA TYR A 89 7.86 -1.08 9.20
C TYR A 89 8.47 -0.24 8.09
N ASN A 90 9.37 -0.84 7.31
CA ASN A 90 10.09 -0.15 6.25
C ASN A 90 9.60 -0.62 4.88
N ASP A 91 9.67 0.24 3.87
CA ASP A 91 9.33 -0.14 2.50
C ASP A 91 10.22 -1.28 2.01
N LYS A 92 11.49 -1.27 2.41
CA LYS A 92 12.38 -2.40 2.15
C LYS A 92 12.13 -3.46 3.20
N GLN A 93 11.66 -4.62 2.76
CA GLN A 93 11.38 -5.75 3.64
C GLN A 93 12.64 -6.25 4.34
N GLY A 94 12.49 -6.69 5.58
CA GLY A 94 13.58 -7.27 6.35
C GLY A 94 14.47 -6.28 7.08
N VAL A 95 14.22 -4.99 6.94
CA VAL A 95 15.01 -3.95 7.63
C VAL A 95 14.53 -3.77 9.07
N ALA A 96 13.24 -3.63 9.25
CA ALA A 96 12.64 -3.50 10.57
C ALA A 96 11.25 -4.13 10.53
N TYR A 97 11.01 -5.11 11.39
CA TYR A 97 9.75 -5.85 11.35
C TYR A 97 9.47 -6.56 12.67
N GLU A 98 8.25 -7.02 12.81
CA GLU A 98 7.88 -8.01 13.82
C GLU A 98 7.17 -9.18 13.13
N SER A 99 7.37 -10.37 13.64
CA SER A 99 6.72 -11.55 13.09
C SER A 99 6.41 -12.58 14.17
N TYR A 100 5.36 -13.36 13.94
CA TYR A 100 4.98 -14.48 14.78
C TYR A 100 4.64 -15.67 13.90
N ASP A 101 5.26 -16.81 14.17
CA ASP A 101 4.94 -18.05 13.47
C ASP A 101 4.00 -18.88 14.37
N GLY A 102 2.74 -18.97 13.95
CA GLY A 102 1.72 -19.67 14.72
C GLY A 102 1.92 -21.19 14.76
N LYS A 103 2.79 -21.73 13.89
CA LYS A 103 3.06 -23.16 13.88
C LYS A 103 4.22 -23.54 14.78
N SER A 104 5.28 -22.75 14.81
CA SER A 104 6.45 -23.01 15.66
C SER A 104 6.36 -22.29 17.01
N GLY A 105 5.57 -21.22 17.09
CA GLY A 105 5.50 -20.38 18.27
C GLY A 105 6.62 -19.35 18.36
N ASP A 106 7.44 -19.22 17.32
CA ASP A 106 8.57 -18.29 17.33
C ASP A 106 8.12 -16.86 17.10
N TYR A 107 8.56 -15.96 17.97
CA TYR A 107 8.37 -14.52 17.81
C TYR A 107 9.72 -13.89 17.48
N GLU A 108 9.72 -13.02 16.45
CA GLU A 108 10.92 -12.31 16.04
C GLU A 108 10.62 -10.82 15.88
N GLU A 109 11.52 -9.99 16.39
CA GLU A 109 11.43 -8.55 16.25
C GLU A 109 12.80 -8.01 15.87
N LYS A 110 12.83 -7.21 14.81
CA LYS A 110 14.06 -6.57 14.36
C LYS A 110 13.79 -5.08 14.19
N ILE A 111 14.48 -4.26 14.97
CA ILE A 111 14.39 -2.81 14.89
C ILE A 111 15.77 -2.23 14.99
N ASP A 112 16.22 -1.58 13.91
CA ASP A 112 17.48 -0.86 13.85
C ASP A 112 17.19 0.62 14.02
N GLY A 113 17.61 1.18 15.14
CA GLY A 113 17.42 2.62 15.39
C GLY A 113 17.20 2.92 16.85
N ASN A 114 16.88 4.16 17.11
CA ASN A 114 16.69 4.65 18.47
C ASN A 114 15.21 4.56 18.86
N VAL A 115 14.99 4.19 20.11
CA VAL A 115 13.68 4.27 20.73
C VAL A 115 13.58 5.65 21.41
N THR A 116 12.53 6.39 21.06
CA THR A 116 12.31 7.72 21.63
C THR A 116 11.00 7.78 22.39
#